data_b48db2736dd160d1dd2babdc2c99276c
#
_entry.id   b48db2736dd160d1dd2babdc2c99276c
#
_cell.length_a   1.000
_cell.length_b   1.000
_cell.length_c   1.000
_cell.angle_alpha   90.00
_cell.angle_beta   90.00
_cell.angle_gamma   90.00
#
_symmetry.space_group_name_H-M   'P 1'
#
loop_
_entity.id
_entity.type
_entity.pdbx_description
1 polymer ?
#
loop_
_entity_poly.entity_id
_entity_poly.type
_entity_poly.pdbx_seq_one_letter_code
_entity_poly.pdbx_strand_id
1 'polypeptide(L)'
;MKKLLSMVLCAMMALTLAGCGGSGGDSSTYTFSSELDIKNLDSSDADDGCSFTAMHAVIDGLMKTDKKGNVVNGVASSSEVSDDGLTHTYKIRKDAKWANGDPVTANDFVYAWHRIFQKKGQYYYMFCDGIASIVGAQEMSDKIDNEEDITDADLDAMGVKAIDDKTLEVTTTTRVSFFDELMSFPCFYPINEKFCEKQGDKYGKSAKTILGNGAFTMTNWEPGSVAEFEKNDKYYDAKTVKIDKLVMKLVQDPKVAAQAFEAGETDFAPINSDLVDKYKKDDSFKQINEGYLFYISVNFQNSDLANLNVRKAISLAINRKDLCENVLKDGSQAAKGFVPSGLSISPEGKDFRDEAATYTSYDKKAAQAALDEGLKELGKSEITLRLTYGTDESPMDVFATYLQNAFSSLKGLKIEMVATTKQDRIYNKQKNGDFDLSVTRWGPDYGDPTTYLTMGISTNGNNYGKYTNSELDALMDKVANESDANTRWQEMIDAEKIMMDDLCYIPVFEKGTATLQNKDVKGLVIRPVGVPYTFQYVSK
;
A
#
# COMPACT_ATOMS: atom_id res chain seq x y z
N MET A 1 22.15 51.28 -40.23
CA MET A 1 21.60 49.88 -40.16
C MET A 1 21.69 49.20 -38.77
N LYS A 2 22.72 49.43 -37.94
CA LYS A 2 22.81 48.80 -36.60
C LYS A 2 21.82 49.34 -35.56
N LYS A 3 21.29 50.54 -35.67
CA LYS A 3 20.30 51.11 -34.75
C LYS A 3 18.85 50.72 -35.07
N LEU A 4 18.55 50.31 -36.32
CA LEU A 4 17.22 49.79 -36.67
C LEU A 4 17.02 48.31 -36.23
N LEU A 5 18.13 47.54 -36.21
CA LEU A 5 18.06 46.13 -35.76
C LEU A 5 17.82 45.98 -34.24
N SER A 6 18.32 46.95 -33.43
CA SER A 6 18.10 46.95 -31.99
C SER A 6 16.66 47.30 -31.58
N MET A 7 15.96 48.13 -32.37
CA MET A 7 14.54 48.45 -32.08
C MET A 7 13.59 47.34 -32.46
N VAL A 8 13.90 46.53 -33.47
CA VAL A 8 13.07 45.38 -33.86
C VAL A 8 13.22 44.24 -32.86
N LEU A 9 14.41 44.04 -32.27
CA LEU A 9 14.62 43.02 -31.25
C LEU A 9 13.94 43.38 -29.91
N CYS A 10 13.88 44.67 -29.52
CA CYS A 10 13.14 45.10 -28.32
C CYS A 10 11.62 45.09 -28.52
N ALA A 11 11.11 45.27 -29.74
CA ALA A 11 9.69 45.18 -30.04
C ALA A 11 9.16 43.73 -30.06
N MET A 12 10.01 42.75 -30.42
CA MET A 12 9.64 41.32 -30.33
C MET A 12 9.69 40.77 -28.90
N MET A 13 10.49 41.33 -27.99
CA MET A 13 10.44 40.95 -26.56
C MET A 13 9.29 41.60 -25.80
N ALA A 14 8.70 42.68 -26.29
CA ALA A 14 7.57 43.35 -25.64
C ALA A 14 6.19 42.72 -25.99
N LEU A 15 6.12 41.84 -27.01
CA LEU A 15 4.88 41.17 -27.41
C LEU A 15 4.69 39.79 -26.74
N THR A 16 5.66 39.30 -25.97
CA THR A 16 5.55 38.06 -25.22
C THR A 16 5.20 38.26 -23.73
N LEU A 17 5.00 39.50 -23.30
CA LEU A 17 4.66 39.85 -21.89
C LEU A 17 3.20 40.30 -21.67
N ALA A 18 2.34 40.19 -22.68
CA ALA A 18 0.91 40.56 -22.57
C ALA A 18 0.00 39.35 -22.47
N GLY A 19 0.45 38.23 -21.90
CA GLY A 19 -0.31 36.99 -21.74
C GLY A 19 -0.22 36.35 -20.35
N CYS A 20 -0.02 37.15 -19.28
CA CYS A 20 -0.10 36.68 -17.91
C CYS A 20 -0.88 37.66 -17.04
N GLY A 21 -2.17 37.54 -17.09
CA GLY A 21 -3.10 38.27 -16.26
C GLY A 21 -4.38 37.48 -16.15
N GLY A 22 -4.34 36.36 -15.45
CA GLY A 22 -5.50 35.55 -15.12
C GLY A 22 -5.05 34.41 -14.20
N SER A 23 -5.15 34.61 -12.89
CA SER A 23 -5.10 33.54 -11.89
C SER A 23 -6.40 32.72 -11.92
N GLY A 24 -6.67 32.11 -13.07
CA GLY A 24 -7.66 31.06 -13.22
C GLY A 24 -6.88 29.84 -13.66
N GLY A 25 -6.52 28.96 -12.74
CA GLY A 25 -5.99 27.64 -13.09
C GLY A 25 -6.99 27.00 -14.07
N ASP A 26 -6.46 26.38 -15.12
CA ASP A 26 -7.29 25.63 -16.08
C ASP A 26 -8.07 24.59 -15.31
N SER A 27 -9.40 24.77 -15.18
CA SER A 27 -10.28 23.90 -14.40
C SER A 27 -10.35 22.49 -14.97
N SER A 28 -9.80 22.26 -16.15
CA SER A 28 -9.73 20.95 -16.81
C SER A 28 -8.46 20.16 -16.51
N THR A 29 -7.45 20.80 -15.89
CA THR A 29 -6.16 20.17 -15.61
C THR A 29 -5.95 19.98 -14.10
N TYR A 30 -5.61 18.76 -13.67
CA TYR A 30 -5.17 18.46 -12.32
C TYR A 30 -3.69 18.14 -12.29
N THR A 31 -2.92 18.84 -11.45
CA THR A 31 -1.47 18.65 -11.33
C THR A 31 -1.10 18.09 -9.96
N PHE A 32 -0.51 16.90 -9.97
CA PHE A 32 -0.09 16.14 -8.79
C PHE A 32 1.43 16.12 -8.67
N SER A 33 1.98 16.54 -7.53
CA SER A 33 3.42 16.40 -7.25
C SER A 33 3.70 15.03 -6.63
N SER A 34 4.68 14.33 -7.17
CA SER A 34 5.20 13.06 -6.64
C SER A 34 6.66 13.22 -6.23
N GLU A 35 7.05 12.62 -5.10
CA GLU A 35 8.46 12.55 -4.67
C GLU A 35 9.24 11.46 -5.41
N LEU A 36 8.54 10.46 -5.93
CA LEU A 36 9.10 9.32 -6.64
C LEU A 36 8.76 9.36 -8.12
N ASP A 37 9.67 8.88 -8.96
CA ASP A 37 9.48 8.76 -10.40
C ASP A 37 8.77 7.45 -10.76
N ILE A 38 8.04 7.48 -11.89
CA ILE A 38 7.49 6.28 -12.52
C ILE A 38 8.66 5.49 -13.12
N LYS A 39 8.75 4.19 -12.79
CA LYS A 39 9.80 3.31 -13.32
C LYS A 39 9.31 2.44 -14.47
N ASN A 40 8.09 1.90 -14.34
CA ASN A 40 7.58 0.88 -15.24
C ASN A 40 6.04 0.83 -15.19
N LEU A 41 5.39 0.67 -16.34
CA LEU A 41 3.94 0.53 -16.46
C LEU A 41 3.52 -0.89 -16.94
N ASP A 42 4.40 -1.85 -16.85
CA ASP A 42 4.13 -3.25 -17.12
C ASP A 42 3.60 -3.92 -15.84
N SER A 43 2.32 -4.31 -15.80
CA SER A 43 1.70 -4.93 -14.63
C SER A 43 2.33 -6.26 -14.22
N SER A 44 3.08 -6.90 -15.12
CA SER A 44 3.82 -8.13 -14.84
C SER A 44 5.23 -7.90 -14.26
N ASP A 45 5.68 -6.63 -14.13
CA ASP A 45 7.08 -6.30 -13.78
C ASP A 45 7.22 -5.09 -12.84
N ALA A 46 6.17 -4.23 -12.76
CA ALA A 46 6.18 -3.06 -11.88
C ALA A 46 6.17 -3.46 -10.40
N ASP A 47 6.94 -2.72 -9.57
CA ASP A 47 7.19 -3.05 -8.16
C ASP A 47 7.09 -1.86 -7.19
N ASP A 48 6.60 -0.70 -7.65
CA ASP A 48 6.54 0.51 -6.82
C ASP A 48 5.21 1.28 -6.91
N GLY A 49 4.86 1.95 -5.82
CA GLY A 49 3.58 2.65 -5.67
C GLY A 49 3.38 3.83 -6.63
N CYS A 50 4.45 4.49 -7.11
CA CYS A 50 4.34 5.57 -8.09
C CYS A 50 3.97 5.01 -9.46
N SER A 51 4.62 3.93 -9.88
CA SER A 51 4.28 3.18 -11.10
C SER A 51 2.86 2.63 -11.04
N PHE A 52 2.42 2.08 -9.90
CA PHE A 52 1.05 1.60 -9.70
C PHE A 52 0.02 2.73 -9.79
N THR A 53 0.31 3.89 -9.22
CA THR A 53 -0.56 5.08 -9.31
C THR A 53 -0.74 5.55 -10.75
N ALA A 54 0.35 5.63 -11.52
CA ALA A 54 0.31 6.00 -12.93
C ALA A 54 -0.39 4.92 -13.78
N MET A 55 -0.15 3.64 -13.49
CA MET A 55 -0.78 2.50 -14.15
C MET A 55 -2.30 2.50 -13.93
N HIS A 56 -2.75 2.75 -12.69
CA HIS A 56 -4.17 2.84 -12.35
C HIS A 56 -4.91 3.99 -13.07
N ALA A 57 -4.21 5.05 -13.43
CA ALA A 57 -4.80 6.11 -14.24
C ALA A 57 -5.11 5.65 -15.68
N VAL A 58 -4.30 4.71 -16.24
CA VAL A 58 -4.41 4.29 -17.63
C VAL A 58 -4.98 2.88 -17.82
N ILE A 59 -5.00 2.03 -16.78
CA ILE A 59 -5.53 0.66 -16.85
C ILE A 59 -6.57 0.46 -15.77
N ASP A 60 -7.69 -0.18 -16.12
CA ASP A 60 -8.75 -0.59 -15.21
C ASP A 60 -8.79 -2.12 -15.12
N GLY A 61 -8.90 -2.66 -13.90
CA GLY A 61 -8.95 -4.10 -13.61
C GLY A 61 -10.36 -4.68 -13.69
N LEU A 62 -10.51 -5.95 -13.33
CA LEU A 62 -11.82 -6.59 -13.16
C LEU A 62 -12.68 -5.78 -12.17
N MET A 63 -12.07 -5.43 -11.04
CA MET A 63 -12.63 -4.56 -10.01
C MET A 63 -11.89 -3.23 -9.99
N LYS A 64 -12.52 -2.19 -9.43
CA LYS A 64 -11.95 -0.85 -9.27
C LYS A 64 -12.45 -0.18 -8.00
N THR A 65 -11.90 0.98 -7.68
CA THR A 65 -12.29 1.78 -6.52
C THR A 65 -13.36 2.82 -6.89
N ASP A 66 -14.44 2.92 -6.12
CA ASP A 66 -15.44 3.98 -6.25
C ASP A 66 -14.99 5.30 -5.57
N LYS A 67 -15.84 6.33 -5.61
CA LYS A 67 -15.58 7.65 -4.98
C LYS A 67 -15.40 7.61 -3.47
N LYS A 68 -15.83 6.54 -2.82
CA LYS A 68 -15.74 6.37 -1.36
C LYS A 68 -14.56 5.48 -0.96
N GLY A 69 -13.83 4.94 -1.94
CA GLY A 69 -12.75 3.99 -1.70
C GLY A 69 -13.19 2.53 -1.63
N ASN A 70 -14.49 2.22 -1.86
CA ASN A 70 -14.96 0.84 -1.88
C ASN A 70 -14.59 0.16 -3.19
N VAL A 71 -14.30 -1.14 -3.14
CA VAL A 71 -14.11 -1.95 -4.34
C VAL A 71 -15.47 -2.29 -4.97
N VAL A 72 -15.56 -2.03 -6.26
CA VAL A 72 -16.76 -2.23 -7.07
C VAL A 72 -16.38 -2.80 -8.44
N ASN A 73 -17.36 -3.28 -9.19
CA ASN A 73 -17.14 -3.77 -10.55
C ASN A 73 -16.46 -2.70 -11.43
N GLY A 74 -15.33 -3.08 -12.03
CA GLY A 74 -14.57 -2.30 -12.99
C GLY A 74 -14.86 -2.74 -14.43
N VAL A 75 -13.88 -3.38 -15.09
CA VAL A 75 -14.06 -4.02 -16.40
C VAL A 75 -15.07 -5.17 -16.32
N ALA A 76 -15.19 -5.84 -15.20
CA ALA A 76 -16.28 -6.77 -14.96
C ALA A 76 -17.62 -6.02 -14.85
N SER A 77 -18.68 -6.54 -15.45
CA SER A 77 -20.06 -6.07 -15.27
C SER A 77 -20.77 -6.80 -14.12
N SER A 78 -20.33 -8.02 -13.82
CA SER A 78 -20.76 -8.80 -12.66
C SER A 78 -19.67 -9.79 -12.27
N SER A 79 -19.66 -10.18 -10.99
CA SER A 79 -18.90 -11.29 -10.43
C SER A 79 -19.87 -12.26 -9.76
N GLU A 80 -19.57 -13.55 -9.85
CA GLU A 80 -20.32 -14.63 -9.22
C GLU A 80 -19.31 -15.61 -8.60
N VAL A 81 -19.63 -16.14 -7.44
CA VAL A 81 -18.82 -17.14 -6.73
C VAL A 81 -19.65 -18.40 -6.56
N SER A 82 -19.06 -19.55 -6.82
CA SER A 82 -19.72 -20.86 -6.61
C SER A 82 -20.07 -21.11 -5.15
N ASP A 83 -21.00 -22.01 -4.88
CA ASP A 83 -21.47 -22.34 -3.51
C ASP A 83 -20.33 -22.82 -2.59
N ASP A 84 -19.34 -23.53 -3.12
CA ASP A 84 -18.14 -23.95 -2.40
C ASP A 84 -17.13 -22.81 -2.19
N GLY A 85 -17.32 -21.67 -2.87
CA GLY A 85 -16.47 -20.50 -2.77
C GLY A 85 -15.13 -20.62 -3.50
N LEU A 86 -14.97 -21.62 -4.38
CA LEU A 86 -13.70 -21.89 -5.03
C LEU A 86 -13.63 -21.44 -6.49
N THR A 87 -14.78 -21.18 -7.13
CA THR A 87 -14.82 -20.72 -8.53
C THR A 87 -15.41 -19.34 -8.61
N HIS A 88 -14.62 -18.39 -9.13
CA HIS A 88 -15.02 -17.00 -9.36
C HIS A 88 -15.23 -16.78 -10.85
N THR A 89 -16.42 -16.30 -11.22
CA THR A 89 -16.79 -16.03 -12.63
C THR A 89 -17.02 -14.55 -12.84
N TYR A 90 -16.27 -13.93 -13.74
CA TYR A 90 -16.39 -12.51 -14.10
C TYR A 90 -16.95 -12.36 -15.50
N LYS A 91 -18.00 -11.53 -15.65
CA LYS A 91 -18.53 -11.14 -16.96
C LYS A 91 -17.92 -9.82 -17.40
N ILE A 92 -17.10 -9.84 -18.45
CA ILE A 92 -16.45 -8.66 -19.02
C ILE A 92 -17.48 -7.78 -19.74
N ARG A 93 -17.46 -6.48 -19.47
CA ARG A 93 -18.35 -5.49 -20.10
C ARG A 93 -18.25 -5.56 -21.63
N LYS A 94 -19.37 -5.44 -22.31
CA LYS A 94 -19.39 -5.40 -23.80
C LYS A 94 -18.81 -4.10 -24.34
N ASP A 95 -18.89 -3.01 -23.60
CA ASP A 95 -18.41 -1.67 -23.93
C ASP A 95 -17.00 -1.37 -23.41
N ALA A 96 -16.36 -2.30 -22.65
CA ALA A 96 -14.96 -2.19 -22.27
C ALA A 96 -14.05 -2.29 -23.50
N LYS A 97 -13.23 -1.24 -23.71
CA LYS A 97 -12.33 -1.08 -24.87
C LYS A 97 -10.96 -0.59 -24.43
N TRP A 98 -9.95 -1.07 -25.13
CA TRP A 98 -8.64 -0.46 -25.13
C TRP A 98 -8.66 0.93 -25.81
N ALA A 99 -7.71 1.80 -25.50
CA ALA A 99 -7.63 3.14 -26.08
C ALA A 99 -7.46 3.15 -27.61
N ASN A 100 -6.92 2.08 -28.20
CA ASN A 100 -6.87 1.91 -29.66
C ASN A 100 -8.23 1.54 -30.28
N GLY A 101 -9.21 1.13 -29.44
CA GLY A 101 -10.57 0.75 -29.85
C GLY A 101 -10.83 -0.76 -29.89
N ASP A 102 -9.83 -1.59 -29.70
CA ASP A 102 -9.99 -3.03 -29.56
C ASP A 102 -10.86 -3.36 -28.33
N PRO A 103 -11.67 -4.44 -28.35
CA PRO A 103 -12.41 -4.87 -27.18
C PRO A 103 -11.46 -5.40 -26.10
N VAL A 104 -11.78 -5.15 -24.82
CA VAL A 104 -11.14 -5.88 -23.71
C VAL A 104 -11.80 -7.24 -23.61
N THR A 105 -11.00 -8.28 -23.50
CA THR A 105 -11.44 -9.68 -23.49
C THR A 105 -10.95 -10.42 -22.24
N ALA A 106 -11.53 -11.58 -21.94
CA ALA A 106 -11.06 -12.47 -20.88
C ALA A 106 -9.63 -12.97 -21.14
N ASN A 107 -9.26 -13.15 -22.43
CA ASN A 107 -7.89 -13.54 -22.78
C ASN A 107 -6.83 -12.49 -22.40
N ASP A 108 -7.17 -11.19 -22.37
CA ASP A 108 -6.24 -10.15 -21.93
C ASP A 108 -5.81 -10.34 -20.45
N PHE A 109 -6.70 -10.91 -19.62
CA PHE A 109 -6.40 -11.26 -18.23
C PHE A 109 -5.60 -12.57 -18.15
N VAL A 110 -6.00 -13.62 -18.87
CA VAL A 110 -5.26 -14.89 -18.91
C VAL A 110 -3.81 -14.64 -19.34
N TYR A 111 -3.61 -13.89 -20.44
CA TYR A 111 -2.29 -13.52 -20.92
C TYR A 111 -1.46 -12.77 -19.87
N ALA A 112 -2.05 -11.75 -19.22
CA ALA A 112 -1.35 -10.95 -18.20
C ALA A 112 -0.91 -11.81 -17.00
N TRP A 113 -1.79 -12.72 -16.53
CA TRP A 113 -1.54 -13.55 -15.36
C TRP A 113 -0.54 -14.68 -15.64
N HIS A 114 -0.54 -15.24 -16.84
CA HIS A 114 0.53 -16.15 -17.28
C HIS A 114 1.88 -15.43 -17.37
N ARG A 115 1.85 -14.22 -17.94
CA ARG A 115 3.06 -13.44 -18.19
C ARG A 115 3.80 -13.03 -16.92
N ILE A 116 3.13 -12.79 -15.79
CA ILE A 116 3.80 -12.43 -14.52
C ILE A 116 4.70 -13.58 -14.04
N PHE A 117 4.28 -14.84 -14.19
CA PHE A 117 5.12 -16.00 -13.87
C PHE A 117 6.26 -16.19 -14.87
N GLN A 118 5.99 -16.04 -16.17
CA GLN A 118 7.03 -16.11 -17.22
C GLN A 118 8.12 -15.03 -17.02
N LYS A 119 7.74 -13.83 -16.59
CA LYS A 119 8.64 -12.73 -16.29
C LYS A 119 9.33 -12.87 -14.93
N LYS A 120 8.88 -13.76 -14.07
CA LYS A 120 9.27 -13.86 -12.67
C LYS A 120 9.12 -12.51 -11.96
N GLY A 121 8.02 -11.81 -12.25
CA GLY A 121 7.72 -10.46 -11.74
C GLY A 121 7.55 -10.49 -10.23
N GLN A 122 7.97 -9.44 -9.52
CA GLN A 122 8.02 -9.43 -8.06
C GLN A 122 6.69 -9.76 -7.37
N TYR A 123 5.54 -9.48 -8.02
CA TYR A 123 4.21 -9.66 -7.45
C TYR A 123 3.54 -11.00 -7.83
N TYR A 124 4.25 -12.00 -8.38
CA TYR A 124 3.64 -13.31 -8.65
C TYR A 124 3.14 -13.98 -7.36
N TYR A 125 3.77 -13.70 -6.21
CA TYR A 125 3.34 -14.25 -4.92
C TYR A 125 1.90 -13.89 -4.55
N MET A 126 1.36 -12.79 -5.07
CA MET A 126 -0.03 -12.38 -4.84
C MET A 126 -1.05 -13.41 -5.38
N PHE A 127 -0.65 -14.25 -6.33
CA PHE A 127 -1.48 -15.31 -6.91
C PHE A 127 -1.46 -16.59 -6.08
N CYS A 128 -0.45 -16.76 -5.21
CA CYS A 128 -0.14 -17.98 -4.49
C CYS A 128 -1.03 -18.23 -3.26
N ASP A 129 -0.81 -19.38 -2.61
CA ASP A 129 -1.54 -19.80 -1.42
C ASP A 129 -1.43 -18.78 -0.28
N GLY A 130 -2.53 -18.60 0.46
CA GLY A 130 -2.63 -17.64 1.55
C GLY A 130 -2.98 -16.20 1.11
N ILE A 131 -2.95 -15.90 -0.22
CA ILE A 131 -3.42 -14.63 -0.77
C ILE A 131 -4.53 -14.90 -1.77
N ALA A 132 -4.27 -14.91 -3.09
CA ALA A 132 -5.32 -15.24 -4.07
C ALA A 132 -5.59 -16.74 -4.19
N SER A 133 -4.65 -17.58 -3.78
CA SER A 133 -4.74 -19.04 -3.75
C SER A 133 -5.21 -19.65 -5.09
N ILE A 134 -4.76 -19.10 -6.22
CA ILE A 134 -5.15 -19.57 -7.54
C ILE A 134 -4.48 -20.92 -7.82
N VAL A 135 -5.24 -21.89 -8.25
CA VAL A 135 -4.74 -23.25 -8.59
C VAL A 135 -3.53 -23.15 -9.51
N GLY A 136 -2.46 -23.89 -9.22
CA GLY A 136 -1.21 -23.94 -10.00
C GLY A 136 -0.24 -22.77 -9.75
N ALA A 137 -0.67 -21.71 -9.07
CA ALA A 137 0.18 -20.54 -8.81
C ALA A 137 1.30 -20.84 -7.82
N GLN A 138 1.02 -21.60 -6.74
CA GLN A 138 2.03 -21.96 -5.75
C GLN A 138 3.10 -22.87 -6.36
N GLU A 139 2.72 -23.84 -7.17
CA GLU A 139 3.65 -24.74 -7.87
C GLU A 139 4.59 -23.97 -8.80
N MET A 140 4.08 -22.96 -9.51
CA MET A 140 4.92 -22.07 -10.33
C MET A 140 5.85 -21.20 -9.48
N SER A 141 5.37 -20.70 -8.34
CA SER A 141 6.22 -19.98 -7.38
C SER A 141 7.37 -20.84 -6.88
N ASP A 142 7.07 -22.08 -6.48
CA ASP A 142 8.08 -23.02 -5.99
C ASP A 142 9.14 -23.34 -7.07
N LYS A 143 8.72 -23.44 -8.34
CA LYS A 143 9.65 -23.57 -9.47
C LYS A 143 10.55 -22.34 -9.62
N ILE A 144 10.00 -21.14 -9.52
CA ILE A 144 10.77 -19.88 -9.59
C ILE A 144 11.81 -19.82 -8.47
N ASP A 145 11.44 -20.20 -7.25
CA ASP A 145 12.33 -20.22 -6.09
C ASP A 145 13.44 -21.24 -6.21
N ASN A 146 13.17 -22.35 -6.94
CA ASN A 146 14.16 -23.39 -7.27
C ASN A 146 14.96 -23.10 -8.56
N GLU A 147 14.82 -21.89 -9.15
CA GLU A 147 15.44 -21.47 -10.41
C GLU A 147 15.05 -22.35 -11.62
N GLU A 148 13.90 -23.01 -11.56
CA GLU A 148 13.32 -23.79 -12.65
C GLU A 148 12.60 -22.90 -13.66
N ASP A 149 12.44 -23.41 -14.91
CA ASP A 149 11.68 -22.72 -15.95
C ASP A 149 10.18 -23.00 -15.82
N ILE A 150 9.37 -21.96 -16.07
CA ILE A 150 7.92 -22.08 -16.20
C ILE A 150 7.63 -22.54 -17.64
N THR A 151 6.93 -23.65 -17.76
CA THR A 151 6.55 -24.26 -19.06
C THR A 151 5.12 -23.89 -19.45
N ASP A 152 4.77 -24.05 -20.73
CA ASP A 152 3.39 -23.87 -21.19
C ASP A 152 2.42 -24.82 -20.45
N ALA A 153 2.86 -26.03 -20.08
CA ALA A 153 2.04 -26.95 -19.29
C ALA A 153 1.74 -26.46 -17.87
N ASP A 154 2.65 -25.71 -17.26
CA ASP A 154 2.42 -25.09 -15.95
C ASP A 154 1.38 -23.95 -16.08
N LEU A 155 1.49 -23.14 -17.13
CA LEU A 155 0.53 -22.08 -17.43
C LEU A 155 -0.86 -22.64 -17.76
N ASP A 156 -0.94 -23.69 -18.55
CA ASP A 156 -2.20 -24.38 -18.90
C ASP A 156 -2.87 -25.01 -17.66
N ALA A 157 -2.09 -25.38 -16.64
CA ALA A 157 -2.58 -25.93 -15.38
C ALA A 157 -3.08 -24.84 -14.40
N MET A 158 -2.76 -23.56 -14.65
CA MET A 158 -3.21 -22.46 -13.81
C MET A 158 -4.73 -22.33 -13.83
N GLY A 159 -5.32 -22.11 -12.64
CA GLY A 159 -6.76 -21.96 -12.44
C GLY A 159 -7.33 -20.66 -12.99
N VAL A 160 -6.96 -20.24 -14.21
CA VAL A 160 -7.50 -19.06 -14.89
C VAL A 160 -7.85 -19.43 -16.33
N LYS A 161 -9.09 -19.15 -16.76
CA LYS A 161 -9.58 -19.54 -18.10
C LYS A 161 -10.51 -18.50 -18.70
N ALA A 162 -10.30 -18.18 -19.97
CA ALA A 162 -11.28 -17.51 -20.80
C ALA A 162 -12.27 -18.55 -21.32
N ILE A 163 -13.48 -18.60 -20.74
CA ILE A 163 -14.55 -19.51 -21.20
C ILE A 163 -15.07 -19.05 -22.57
N ASP A 164 -15.12 -17.74 -22.75
CA ASP A 164 -15.36 -17.04 -24.01
C ASP A 164 -14.72 -15.64 -23.91
N ASP A 165 -14.81 -14.83 -24.97
CA ASP A 165 -14.21 -13.48 -25.00
C ASP A 165 -14.67 -12.57 -23.84
N LYS A 166 -15.81 -12.86 -23.22
CA LYS A 166 -16.44 -12.01 -22.19
C LYS A 166 -16.69 -12.72 -20.87
N THR A 167 -16.17 -13.92 -20.69
CA THR A 167 -16.31 -14.70 -19.46
C THR A 167 -14.94 -15.20 -19.01
N LEU A 168 -14.46 -14.67 -17.89
CA LEU A 168 -13.27 -15.14 -17.19
C LEU A 168 -13.71 -16.01 -16.02
N GLU A 169 -13.12 -17.19 -15.90
CA GLU A 169 -13.28 -18.10 -14.77
C GLU A 169 -11.95 -18.25 -14.04
N VAL A 170 -11.99 -18.13 -12.71
CA VAL A 170 -10.81 -18.33 -11.85
C VAL A 170 -11.13 -19.36 -10.80
N THR A 171 -10.27 -20.36 -10.63
CA THR A 171 -10.41 -21.41 -9.62
C THR A 171 -9.31 -21.27 -8.57
N THR A 172 -9.69 -21.29 -7.31
CA THR A 172 -8.80 -21.18 -6.14
C THR A 172 -8.67 -22.52 -5.41
N THR A 173 -7.57 -22.72 -4.69
CA THR A 173 -7.34 -23.91 -3.85
C THR A 173 -8.11 -23.85 -2.54
N THR A 174 -8.42 -22.63 -2.07
CA THR A 174 -9.17 -22.36 -0.84
C THR A 174 -10.13 -21.19 -1.07
N ARG A 175 -11.13 -21.05 -0.19
CA ARG A 175 -12.02 -19.90 -0.20
C ARG A 175 -11.22 -18.62 0.14
N VAL A 176 -11.38 -17.55 -0.68
CA VAL A 176 -10.74 -16.24 -0.48
C VAL A 176 -11.83 -15.17 -0.44
N SER A 177 -12.23 -14.76 0.76
CA SER A 177 -13.35 -13.83 0.97
C SER A 177 -13.08 -12.40 0.48
N PHE A 178 -11.80 -12.03 0.29
CA PHE A 178 -11.35 -10.74 -0.23
C PHE A 178 -10.86 -10.82 -1.68
N PHE A 179 -11.24 -11.87 -2.43
CA PHE A 179 -10.76 -12.10 -3.81
C PHE A 179 -11.07 -10.92 -4.74
N ASP A 180 -12.28 -10.35 -4.66
CA ASP A 180 -12.66 -9.18 -5.47
C ASP A 180 -11.79 -7.95 -5.13
N GLU A 181 -11.35 -7.79 -3.87
CA GLU A 181 -10.41 -6.72 -3.47
C GLU A 181 -9.07 -6.86 -4.22
N LEU A 182 -8.52 -8.08 -4.30
CA LEU A 182 -7.29 -8.35 -5.03
C LEU A 182 -7.41 -7.99 -6.51
N MET A 183 -8.57 -8.20 -7.14
CA MET A 183 -8.80 -7.92 -8.56
C MET A 183 -8.74 -6.43 -8.92
N SER A 184 -8.65 -5.55 -7.93
CA SER A 184 -8.40 -4.12 -8.12
C SER A 184 -6.92 -3.74 -8.07
N PHE A 185 -6.03 -4.67 -7.70
CA PHE A 185 -4.60 -4.42 -7.57
C PHE A 185 -3.86 -4.58 -8.92
N PRO A 186 -2.84 -3.75 -9.21
CA PRO A 186 -2.20 -3.67 -10.52
C PRO A 186 -1.63 -4.97 -11.09
N CYS A 187 -1.12 -5.91 -10.28
CA CYS A 187 -0.59 -7.18 -10.80
C CYS A 187 -1.67 -8.06 -11.45
N PHE A 188 -2.96 -7.82 -11.15
CA PHE A 188 -4.10 -8.51 -11.76
C PHE A 188 -4.70 -7.76 -12.96
N TYR A 189 -4.11 -6.63 -13.40
CA TYR A 189 -4.63 -5.86 -14.53
C TYR A 189 -4.42 -6.60 -15.85
N PRO A 190 -5.34 -6.38 -16.82
CA PRO A 190 -5.24 -7.00 -18.13
C PRO A 190 -4.10 -6.39 -18.95
N ILE A 191 -3.58 -7.16 -19.89
CA ILE A 191 -2.62 -6.72 -20.91
C ILE A 191 -3.15 -7.09 -22.29
N ASN A 192 -3.18 -6.15 -23.22
CA ASN A 192 -3.49 -6.46 -24.62
C ASN A 192 -2.31 -7.23 -25.23
N GLU A 193 -2.49 -8.55 -25.40
CA GLU A 193 -1.44 -9.45 -25.88
C GLU A 193 -0.81 -8.97 -27.17
N LYS A 194 -1.61 -8.73 -28.21
CA LYS A 194 -1.14 -8.30 -29.53
C LYS A 194 -0.31 -7.01 -29.48
N PHE A 195 -0.70 -6.07 -28.64
CA PHE A 195 0.06 -4.83 -28.46
C PHE A 195 1.35 -5.09 -27.70
N CYS A 196 1.28 -5.84 -26.60
CA CYS A 196 2.43 -6.17 -25.75
C CYS A 196 3.52 -6.90 -26.55
N GLU A 197 3.16 -7.95 -27.29
CA GLU A 197 4.09 -8.70 -28.13
C GLU A 197 4.75 -7.83 -29.20
N LYS A 198 3.99 -6.93 -29.83
CA LYS A 198 4.54 -5.96 -30.79
C LYS A 198 5.57 -5.03 -30.17
N GLN A 199 5.43 -4.66 -28.89
CA GLN A 199 6.40 -3.82 -28.18
C GLN A 199 7.61 -4.60 -27.66
N GLY A 200 7.43 -5.90 -27.37
CA GLY A 200 8.47 -6.74 -26.77
C GLY A 200 9.01 -6.14 -25.47
N ASP A 201 10.33 -6.11 -25.30
CA ASP A 201 10.98 -5.60 -24.08
C ASP A 201 10.77 -4.10 -23.81
N LYS A 202 10.14 -3.37 -24.74
CA LYS A 202 9.81 -1.95 -24.58
C LYS A 202 8.42 -1.74 -23.96
N TYR A 203 7.61 -2.77 -23.81
CA TYR A 203 6.28 -2.65 -23.21
C TYR A 203 6.35 -1.99 -21.83
N GLY A 204 5.46 -1.03 -21.58
CA GLY A 204 5.38 -0.31 -20.30
C GLY A 204 6.51 0.70 -20.00
N LYS A 205 7.47 0.94 -20.92
CA LYS A 205 8.65 1.80 -20.69
C LYS A 205 8.54 3.22 -21.24
N SER A 206 7.45 3.56 -21.90
CA SER A 206 7.19 4.91 -22.40
C SER A 206 5.71 5.10 -22.72
N ALA A 207 5.28 6.35 -22.89
CA ALA A 207 3.90 6.68 -23.29
C ALA A 207 3.48 6.00 -24.60
N LYS A 208 4.41 5.71 -25.52
CA LYS A 208 4.12 5.04 -26.80
C LYS A 208 4.08 3.52 -26.71
N THR A 209 4.57 2.95 -25.63
CA THR A 209 4.69 1.50 -25.45
C THR A 209 3.77 0.96 -24.36
N ILE A 210 2.82 1.76 -23.89
CA ILE A 210 1.72 1.34 -23.02
C ILE A 210 0.38 1.52 -23.78
N LEU A 211 -0.52 0.57 -23.64
CA LEU A 211 -1.90 0.65 -24.09
C LEU A 211 -2.81 0.44 -22.89
N GLY A 212 -3.64 1.42 -22.59
CA GLY A 212 -4.57 1.36 -21.47
C GLY A 212 -6.02 1.16 -21.91
N ASN A 213 -6.85 0.79 -20.95
CA ASN A 213 -8.32 0.68 -21.06
C ASN A 213 -9.02 1.51 -19.97
N GLY A 214 -8.27 2.30 -19.19
CA GLY A 214 -8.73 3.07 -18.04
C GLY A 214 -9.19 4.48 -18.36
N ALA A 215 -9.32 5.29 -17.30
CA ALA A 215 -9.90 6.64 -17.34
C ALA A 215 -9.09 7.64 -18.17
N PHE A 216 -7.79 7.45 -18.24
CA PHE A 216 -6.86 8.33 -18.97
C PHE A 216 -5.98 7.52 -19.93
N THR A 217 -5.38 8.23 -20.88
CA THR A 217 -4.34 7.73 -21.80
C THR A 217 -3.07 8.53 -21.55
N MET A 218 -1.94 7.87 -21.32
CA MET A 218 -0.66 8.56 -21.19
C MET A 218 -0.23 9.12 -22.55
N THR A 219 0.00 10.44 -22.61
CA THR A 219 0.38 11.14 -23.86
C THR A 219 1.83 11.55 -23.87
N ASN A 220 2.42 11.82 -22.69
CA ASN A 220 3.83 12.14 -22.53
C ASN A 220 4.39 11.50 -21.27
N TRP A 221 5.63 11.07 -21.33
CA TRP A 221 6.41 10.63 -20.17
C TRP A 221 7.88 10.96 -20.36
N GLU A 222 8.36 11.89 -19.57
CA GLU A 222 9.74 12.32 -19.47
C GLU A 222 10.30 11.84 -18.12
N PRO A 223 11.02 10.71 -18.09
CA PRO A 223 11.61 10.19 -16.85
C PRO A 223 12.45 11.26 -16.14
N GLY A 224 12.30 11.35 -14.83
CA GLY A 224 12.96 12.35 -14.00
C GLY A 224 12.29 13.74 -14.01
N SER A 225 11.11 13.90 -14.66
CA SER A 225 10.47 15.22 -14.83
C SER A 225 8.95 15.14 -14.71
N VAL A 226 8.26 14.62 -15.72
CA VAL A 226 6.81 14.74 -15.83
C VAL A 226 6.19 13.58 -16.60
N ALA A 227 4.99 13.18 -16.18
CA ALA A 227 4.08 12.35 -16.96
C ALA A 227 2.76 13.08 -17.18
N GLU A 228 2.24 13.04 -18.40
CA GLU A 228 1.00 13.69 -18.79
C GLU A 228 0.00 12.68 -19.35
N PHE A 229 -1.23 12.87 -18.94
CA PHE A 229 -2.33 11.97 -19.29
C PHE A 229 -3.52 12.78 -19.74
N GLU A 230 -4.18 12.33 -20.79
CA GLU A 230 -5.42 12.92 -21.30
C GLU A 230 -6.60 11.97 -21.07
N LYS A 231 -7.78 12.54 -20.88
CA LYS A 231 -9.02 11.79 -20.73
C LYS A 231 -9.20 10.80 -21.88
N ASN A 232 -9.55 9.56 -21.54
CA ASN A 232 -9.85 8.51 -22.51
C ASN A 232 -11.35 8.53 -22.86
N ASP A 233 -11.71 9.06 -24.01
CA ASP A 233 -13.12 9.10 -24.47
C ASP A 233 -13.70 7.72 -24.78
N LYS A 234 -12.86 6.67 -24.91
CA LYS A 234 -13.29 5.28 -25.12
C LYS A 234 -13.49 4.50 -23.84
N TYR A 235 -13.16 5.11 -22.70
CA TYR A 235 -13.38 4.50 -21.40
C TYR A 235 -14.89 4.31 -21.17
N TYR A 236 -15.31 3.10 -20.76
CA TYR A 236 -16.73 2.78 -20.58
C TYR A 236 -17.43 3.71 -19.58
N ASP A 237 -16.69 4.27 -18.62
CA ASP A 237 -17.19 5.17 -17.59
C ASP A 237 -16.66 6.62 -17.75
N ALA A 238 -16.37 7.04 -18.99
CA ALA A 238 -15.79 8.34 -19.32
C ALA A 238 -16.63 9.54 -18.79
N LYS A 239 -17.95 9.33 -18.52
CA LYS A 239 -18.83 10.36 -17.95
C LYS A 239 -18.46 10.76 -16.53
N THR A 240 -17.80 9.89 -15.77
CA THR A 240 -17.33 10.16 -14.40
C THR A 240 -16.05 10.98 -14.38
N VAL A 241 -15.25 10.93 -15.44
CA VAL A 241 -14.01 11.69 -15.59
C VAL A 241 -14.32 13.15 -15.91
N LYS A 242 -13.97 14.07 -15.01
CA LYS A 242 -14.32 15.50 -15.08
C LYS A 242 -13.18 16.41 -15.49
N ILE A 243 -11.95 15.99 -15.31
CA ILE A 243 -10.75 16.70 -15.81
C ILE A 243 -10.37 16.15 -17.17
N ASP A 244 -9.85 17.03 -18.05
CA ASP A 244 -9.40 16.63 -19.37
C ASP A 244 -7.94 16.18 -19.36
N LYS A 245 -7.16 16.70 -18.39
CA LYS A 245 -5.73 16.41 -18.26
C LYS A 245 -5.32 16.14 -16.82
N LEU A 246 -4.52 15.08 -16.62
CA LEU A 246 -3.79 14.80 -15.40
C LEU A 246 -2.30 15.02 -15.69
N VAL A 247 -1.60 15.69 -14.78
CA VAL A 247 -0.14 15.90 -14.86
C VAL A 247 0.48 15.40 -13.57
N MET A 248 1.40 14.45 -13.66
CA MET A 248 2.22 14.00 -12.52
C MET A 248 3.62 14.61 -12.68
N LYS A 249 3.98 15.53 -11.79
CA LYS A 249 5.31 16.17 -11.76
C LYS A 249 6.19 15.50 -10.72
N LEU A 250 7.42 15.15 -11.09
CA LEU A 250 8.42 14.73 -10.12
C LEU A 250 8.98 15.96 -9.41
N VAL A 251 8.74 16.05 -8.09
CA VAL A 251 9.29 17.12 -7.23
C VAL A 251 9.84 16.50 -5.97
N GLN A 252 11.13 16.17 -5.97
CA GLN A 252 11.77 15.41 -4.88
C GLN A 252 12.00 16.23 -3.61
N ASP A 253 12.13 17.56 -3.71
CA ASP A 253 12.31 18.43 -2.55
C ASP A 253 10.94 18.92 -2.05
N PRO A 254 10.51 18.56 -0.81
CA PRO A 254 9.23 18.98 -0.24
C PRO A 254 9.06 20.50 -0.11
N LYS A 255 10.16 21.27 0.01
CA LYS A 255 10.10 22.74 0.05
C LYS A 255 9.76 23.30 -1.31
N VAL A 256 10.34 22.73 -2.37
CA VAL A 256 10.02 23.10 -3.76
C VAL A 256 8.59 22.69 -4.10
N ALA A 257 8.15 21.51 -3.67
CA ALA A 257 6.76 21.06 -3.85
C ALA A 257 5.76 22.01 -3.17
N ALA A 258 6.04 22.42 -1.93
CA ALA A 258 5.21 23.39 -1.19
C ALA A 258 5.18 24.77 -1.89
N GLN A 259 6.32 25.26 -2.42
CA GLN A 259 6.37 26.52 -3.16
C GLN A 259 5.57 26.47 -4.47
N ALA A 260 5.67 25.36 -5.22
CA ALA A 260 4.88 25.14 -6.43
C ALA A 260 3.36 25.11 -6.11
N PHE A 261 2.98 24.52 -4.98
CA PHE A 261 1.59 24.54 -4.49
C PHE A 261 1.15 25.98 -4.15
N GLU A 262 1.92 26.74 -3.40
CA GLU A 262 1.62 28.14 -3.06
C GLU A 262 1.50 29.04 -4.30
N ALA A 263 2.29 28.75 -5.33
CA ALA A 263 2.23 29.44 -6.62
C ALA A 263 1.03 29.02 -7.50
N GLY A 264 0.26 27.99 -7.09
CA GLY A 264 -0.84 27.44 -7.88
C GLY A 264 -0.41 26.62 -9.09
N GLU A 265 0.86 26.18 -9.13
CA GLU A 265 1.41 25.35 -10.20
C GLU A 265 1.08 23.86 -10.03
N THR A 266 0.74 23.46 -8.79
CA THR A 266 0.30 22.10 -8.44
C THR A 266 -0.92 22.15 -7.53
N ASP A 267 -1.76 21.11 -7.59
CA ASP A 267 -2.97 20.98 -6.79
C ASP A 267 -2.77 20.08 -5.57
N PHE A 268 -1.68 19.34 -5.56
CA PHE A 268 -1.29 18.42 -4.50
C PHE A 268 0.23 18.45 -4.32
N ALA A 269 0.67 18.53 -3.07
CA ALA A 269 2.09 18.46 -2.73
C ALA A 269 2.29 17.71 -1.40
N PRO A 270 3.10 16.64 -1.36
CA PRO A 270 3.58 16.09 -0.11
C PRO A 270 4.53 17.08 0.57
N ILE A 271 4.53 17.11 1.90
CA ILE A 271 5.43 17.95 2.70
C ILE A 271 6.07 17.12 3.82
N ASN A 272 7.27 17.52 4.22
CA ASN A 272 7.99 16.89 5.31
C ASN A 272 7.73 17.54 6.69
N SER A 273 8.27 16.95 7.74
CA SER A 273 8.15 17.40 9.13
C SER A 273 8.55 18.86 9.38
N ASP A 274 9.55 19.39 8.63
CA ASP A 274 10.01 20.78 8.77
C ASP A 274 8.93 21.80 8.38
N LEU A 275 8.02 21.41 7.50
CA LEU A 275 6.99 22.27 6.95
C LEU A 275 5.64 22.16 7.67
N VAL A 276 5.41 21.07 8.42
CA VAL A 276 4.13 20.83 9.10
C VAL A 276 3.75 21.97 10.02
N ASP A 277 4.67 22.50 10.83
CA ASP A 277 4.38 23.60 11.75
C ASP A 277 3.93 24.89 11.02
N LYS A 278 4.40 25.11 9.78
CA LYS A 278 3.98 26.24 8.93
C LYS A 278 2.54 26.08 8.44
N TYR A 279 2.16 24.86 8.02
CA TYR A 279 0.91 24.64 7.30
C TYR A 279 -0.21 23.97 8.11
N LYS A 280 0.06 23.39 9.30
CA LYS A 280 -0.92 22.60 10.08
C LYS A 280 -2.22 23.34 10.44
N LYS A 281 -2.29 24.67 10.29
CA LYS A 281 -3.49 25.48 10.49
C LYS A 281 -4.13 25.97 9.20
N ASP A 282 -3.53 25.63 8.05
CA ASP A 282 -4.05 25.98 6.74
C ASP A 282 -5.13 24.99 6.31
N ASP A 283 -6.18 25.46 5.65
CA ASP A 283 -7.27 24.61 5.16
C ASP A 283 -6.82 23.59 4.11
N SER A 284 -5.70 23.86 3.42
CA SER A 284 -5.09 22.96 2.44
C SER A 284 -4.34 21.79 3.10
N PHE A 285 -3.98 21.91 4.38
CA PHE A 285 -3.23 20.86 5.07
C PHE A 285 -4.10 19.63 5.31
N LYS A 286 -3.60 18.47 4.89
CA LYS A 286 -4.22 17.17 5.12
C LYS A 286 -3.18 16.16 5.58
N GLN A 287 -3.63 15.22 6.40
CA GLN A 287 -2.87 14.02 6.76
C GLN A 287 -3.48 12.83 6.05
N ILE A 288 -2.65 12.04 5.40
CA ILE A 288 -3.02 10.83 4.67
C ILE A 288 -2.47 9.63 5.45
N ASN A 289 -3.26 8.59 5.66
CA ASN A 289 -2.80 7.31 6.17
C ASN A 289 -2.25 6.49 4.98
N GLU A 290 -1.01 6.01 5.10
CA GLU A 290 -0.36 5.17 4.07
C GLU A 290 -0.63 3.67 4.26
N GLY A 291 -1.35 3.29 5.31
CA GLY A 291 -1.65 1.89 5.64
C GLY A 291 -0.53 1.13 6.34
N TYR A 292 0.70 1.63 6.35
CA TYR A 292 1.80 0.95 7.04
C TYR A 292 1.69 1.08 8.55
N LEU A 293 1.74 -0.07 9.24
CA LEU A 293 1.93 -0.12 10.68
C LEU A 293 3.40 -0.28 11.02
N PHE A 294 3.92 0.60 11.87
CA PHE A 294 5.24 0.48 12.48
C PHE A 294 5.08 -0.10 13.89
N TYR A 295 5.80 -1.18 14.15
CA TYR A 295 5.64 -1.97 15.37
C TYR A 295 6.98 -2.57 15.83
N ILE A 296 6.97 -3.14 17.04
CA ILE A 296 8.08 -3.93 17.57
C ILE A 296 7.70 -5.40 17.47
N SER A 297 8.50 -6.18 16.76
CA SER A 297 8.44 -7.64 16.77
C SER A 297 9.15 -8.15 18.02
N VAL A 298 8.51 -9.04 18.75
CA VAL A 298 8.98 -9.63 20.02
C VAL A 298 9.46 -11.04 19.77
N ASN A 299 10.66 -11.40 20.24
CA ASN A 299 11.17 -12.75 20.14
C ASN A 299 10.79 -13.59 21.38
N PHE A 300 9.84 -14.51 21.22
CA PHE A 300 9.35 -15.39 22.28
C PHE A 300 10.36 -16.50 22.67
N GLN A 301 11.42 -16.70 21.89
CA GLN A 301 12.51 -17.61 22.27
C GLN A 301 13.41 -16.99 23.35
N ASN A 302 13.36 -15.66 23.55
CA ASN A 302 13.99 -15.01 24.69
C ASN A 302 13.12 -15.18 25.94
N SER A 303 13.64 -15.88 26.96
CA SER A 303 12.91 -16.18 28.19
C SER A 303 12.42 -14.95 28.97
N ASP A 304 13.12 -13.82 28.87
CA ASP A 304 12.72 -12.57 29.52
C ASP A 304 11.50 -11.96 28.82
N LEU A 305 11.44 -12.08 27.49
CA LEU A 305 10.32 -11.62 26.66
C LEU A 305 9.14 -12.61 26.62
N ALA A 306 9.33 -13.86 27.01
CA ALA A 306 8.22 -14.80 27.25
C ALA A 306 7.35 -14.36 28.43
N ASN A 307 7.86 -13.53 29.34
CA ASN A 307 7.14 -12.95 30.45
C ASN A 307 6.20 -11.81 29.99
N LEU A 308 4.90 -11.95 30.19
CA LEU A 308 3.90 -10.96 29.76
C LEU A 308 4.07 -9.60 30.44
N ASN A 309 4.47 -9.58 31.73
CA ASN A 309 4.66 -8.33 32.46
C ASN A 309 5.83 -7.51 31.89
N VAL A 310 6.88 -8.15 31.39
CA VAL A 310 7.98 -7.50 30.67
C VAL A 310 7.47 -6.88 29.36
N ARG A 311 6.66 -7.60 28.57
CA ARG A 311 6.07 -7.06 27.34
C ARG A 311 5.09 -5.91 27.62
N LYS A 312 4.29 -6.00 28.69
CA LYS A 312 3.43 -4.90 29.17
C LYS A 312 4.22 -3.66 29.54
N ALA A 313 5.32 -3.83 30.25
CA ALA A 313 6.21 -2.73 30.62
C ALA A 313 6.74 -1.98 29.38
N ILE A 314 7.20 -2.74 28.37
CA ILE A 314 7.68 -2.19 27.10
C ILE A 314 6.55 -1.42 26.38
N SER A 315 5.37 -1.99 26.25
CA SER A 315 4.25 -1.34 25.56
C SER A 315 3.78 -0.05 26.25
N LEU A 316 3.64 -0.09 27.59
CA LEU A 316 3.18 1.03 28.41
C LEU A 316 4.20 2.18 28.50
N ALA A 317 5.49 1.92 28.28
CA ALA A 317 6.54 2.94 28.28
C ALA A 317 6.54 3.84 27.03
N ILE A 318 5.83 3.46 25.97
CA ILE A 318 5.85 4.18 24.69
C ILE A 318 4.77 5.27 24.68
N ASN A 319 5.16 6.54 24.70
CA ASN A 319 4.24 7.64 24.44
C ASN A 319 4.08 7.84 22.93
N ARG A 320 3.19 7.05 22.34
CA ARG A 320 2.92 7.01 20.90
C ARG A 320 2.48 8.35 20.34
N LYS A 321 1.65 9.07 21.10
CA LYS A 321 1.18 10.41 20.72
C LYS A 321 2.33 11.40 20.60
N ASP A 322 3.22 11.44 21.61
CA ASP A 322 4.39 12.31 21.61
C ASP A 322 5.34 11.99 20.45
N LEU A 323 5.58 10.70 20.18
CA LEU A 323 6.37 10.26 19.03
C LEU A 323 5.81 10.82 17.71
N CYS A 324 4.50 10.68 17.47
CA CYS A 324 3.88 11.14 16.22
C CYS A 324 3.82 12.66 16.10
N GLU A 325 3.36 13.36 17.16
CA GLU A 325 3.07 14.80 17.11
C GLU A 325 4.31 15.69 17.27
N ASN A 326 5.32 15.24 18.03
CA ASN A 326 6.47 16.07 18.41
C ASN A 326 7.80 15.59 17.81
N VAL A 327 7.93 14.32 17.46
CA VAL A 327 9.18 13.75 16.94
C VAL A 327 9.08 13.50 15.43
N LEU A 328 8.12 12.68 14.99
CA LEU A 328 7.96 12.36 13.57
C LEU A 328 7.41 13.56 12.79
N LYS A 329 6.31 14.16 13.23
CA LYS A 329 5.68 15.35 12.63
C LYS A 329 5.42 15.21 11.12
N ASP A 330 5.13 14.01 10.66
CA ASP A 330 5.01 13.70 9.24
C ASP A 330 3.60 13.28 8.82
N GLY A 331 2.63 13.38 9.73
CA GLY A 331 1.26 12.91 9.52
C GLY A 331 0.98 11.55 10.12
N SER A 332 2.00 10.86 10.65
CA SER A 332 1.84 9.58 11.36
C SER A 332 0.93 9.72 12.58
N GLN A 333 0.18 8.67 12.89
CA GLN A 333 -0.79 8.62 13.99
C GLN A 333 -0.44 7.50 14.97
N ALA A 334 -0.76 7.70 16.25
CA ALA A 334 -0.58 6.67 17.28
C ALA A 334 -1.44 5.45 16.96
N ALA A 335 -0.83 4.28 16.81
CA ALA A 335 -1.55 3.05 16.57
C ALA A 335 -2.44 2.70 17.78
N LYS A 336 -3.68 2.25 17.50
CA LYS A 336 -4.63 1.80 18.53
C LYS A 336 -4.65 0.29 18.69
N GLY A 337 -4.24 -0.45 17.68
CA GLY A 337 -4.19 -1.91 17.59
C GLY A 337 -3.17 -2.37 16.56
N PHE A 338 -3.21 -3.63 16.18
CA PHE A 338 -2.31 -4.18 15.18
C PHE A 338 -2.84 -4.04 13.75
N VAL A 339 -4.15 -3.98 13.57
CA VAL A 339 -4.79 -3.62 12.28
C VAL A 339 -4.91 -2.09 12.21
N PRO A 340 -4.34 -1.40 11.21
CA PRO A 340 -4.39 0.06 11.10
C PRO A 340 -5.77 0.58 10.69
N SER A 341 -6.01 1.87 10.93
CA SER A 341 -7.22 2.59 10.53
C SER A 341 -7.32 2.71 9.01
N GLY A 342 -8.55 2.68 8.47
CA GLY A 342 -8.84 2.89 7.05
C GLY A 342 -8.52 1.70 6.16
N LEU A 343 -8.07 0.57 6.72
CA LEU A 343 -7.71 -0.63 5.97
C LEU A 343 -8.94 -1.33 5.39
N SER A 344 -9.93 -1.57 6.22
CA SER A 344 -11.08 -2.40 5.86
C SER A 344 -12.36 -1.90 6.50
N ILE A 345 -13.46 -2.08 5.78
CA ILE A 345 -14.80 -1.62 6.16
C ILE A 345 -15.70 -2.83 6.38
N SER A 346 -16.41 -2.84 7.51
CA SER A 346 -17.36 -3.90 7.84
C SER A 346 -18.53 -3.97 6.85
N PRO A 347 -19.29 -5.08 6.81
CA PRO A 347 -20.52 -5.16 6.03
C PRO A 347 -21.53 -4.03 6.34
N GLU A 348 -21.43 -3.46 7.56
CA GLU A 348 -22.27 -2.33 8.00
C GLU A 348 -21.68 -0.95 7.63
N GLY A 349 -20.51 -0.89 6.97
CA GLY A 349 -19.89 0.34 6.49
C GLY A 349 -19.05 1.08 7.53
N LYS A 350 -18.55 0.39 8.60
CA LYS A 350 -17.70 0.97 9.63
C LYS A 350 -16.25 0.49 9.49
N ASP A 351 -15.31 1.35 9.82
CA ASP A 351 -13.89 0.99 9.85
C ASP A 351 -13.60 -0.05 10.94
N PHE A 352 -12.63 -0.95 10.68
CA PHE A 352 -12.23 -1.98 11.64
C PHE A 352 -11.79 -1.37 12.98
N ARG A 353 -11.04 -0.27 12.94
CA ARG A 353 -10.58 0.41 14.18
C ARG A 353 -11.69 1.10 14.97
N ASP A 354 -12.82 1.41 14.35
CA ASP A 354 -13.98 2.00 15.04
C ASP A 354 -14.78 0.95 15.82
N GLU A 355 -14.70 -0.33 15.41
CA GLU A 355 -15.42 -1.45 16.05
C GLU A 355 -14.52 -2.28 16.97
N ALA A 356 -13.24 -2.38 16.68
CA ALA A 356 -12.27 -3.04 17.56
C ALA A 356 -11.79 -2.12 18.69
N ALA A 357 -11.31 -2.70 19.78
CA ALA A 357 -10.87 -1.97 20.95
C ALA A 357 -9.56 -1.18 20.71
N THR A 358 -9.30 -0.20 21.55
CA THR A 358 -7.98 0.44 21.66
C THR A 358 -7.14 -0.32 22.67
N TYR A 359 -6.06 -0.95 22.20
CA TYR A 359 -5.17 -1.80 23.00
C TYR A 359 -3.92 -1.09 23.49
N THR A 360 -3.65 0.13 22.99
CA THR A 360 -2.44 0.86 23.30
C THR A 360 -2.71 1.97 24.30
N SER A 361 -1.81 2.12 25.26
CA SER A 361 -1.85 3.20 26.23
C SER A 361 -0.42 3.60 26.62
N TYR A 362 -0.28 4.77 27.24
CA TYR A 362 0.97 5.24 27.84
C TYR A 362 0.76 5.51 29.33
N ASP A 363 1.49 4.78 30.17
CA ASP A 363 1.56 5.02 31.60
C ASP A 363 2.92 4.56 32.14
N LYS A 364 3.80 5.53 32.37
CA LYS A 364 5.16 5.28 32.86
C LYS A 364 5.19 4.61 34.25
N LYS A 365 4.20 4.90 35.10
CA LYS A 365 4.15 4.29 36.44
C LYS A 365 3.70 2.84 36.37
N ALA A 366 2.68 2.59 35.57
CA ALA A 366 2.22 1.22 35.28
C ALA A 366 3.29 0.41 34.55
N ALA A 367 4.05 1.01 33.62
CA ALA A 367 5.18 0.38 32.96
C ALA A 367 6.26 -0.08 33.97
N GLN A 368 6.66 0.80 34.90
CA GLN A 368 7.62 0.41 35.93
C GLN A 368 7.08 -0.70 36.85
N ALA A 369 5.82 -0.60 37.28
CA ALA A 369 5.22 -1.63 38.13
C ALA A 369 5.13 -2.99 37.41
N ALA A 370 4.80 -3.01 36.14
CA ALA A 370 4.79 -4.23 35.33
C ALA A 370 6.22 -4.81 35.19
N LEU A 371 7.22 -3.96 34.96
CA LEU A 371 8.62 -4.43 34.90
C LEU A 371 9.08 -5.01 36.23
N ASP A 372 8.78 -4.34 37.35
CA ASP A 372 9.16 -4.80 38.69
C ASP A 372 8.55 -6.18 38.99
N GLU A 373 7.28 -6.42 38.62
CA GLU A 373 6.65 -7.73 38.79
C GLU A 373 7.24 -8.76 37.84
N GLY A 374 7.48 -8.42 36.54
CA GLY A 374 8.14 -9.31 35.60
C GLY A 374 9.55 -9.73 36.04
N LEU A 375 10.34 -8.79 36.55
CA LEU A 375 11.68 -9.08 37.09
C LEU A 375 11.61 -10.02 38.30
N LYS A 376 10.64 -9.80 39.18
CA LYS A 376 10.41 -10.65 40.34
C LYS A 376 10.01 -12.08 39.92
N GLU A 377 9.11 -12.23 38.96
CA GLU A 377 8.70 -13.52 38.39
C GLU A 377 9.86 -14.27 37.74
N LEU A 378 10.78 -13.53 37.09
CA LEU A 378 12.01 -14.06 36.49
C LEU A 378 13.13 -14.31 37.49
N GLY A 379 13.02 -13.84 38.73
CA GLY A 379 14.08 -13.92 39.75
C GLY A 379 15.29 -13.06 39.42
N LYS A 380 15.12 -11.98 38.68
CA LYS A 380 16.17 -11.05 38.21
C LYS A 380 16.00 -9.67 38.84
N SER A 381 17.10 -8.91 38.94
CA SER A 381 17.08 -7.49 39.33
C SER A 381 17.16 -6.55 38.14
N GLU A 382 17.63 -7.04 37.03
CA GLU A 382 17.70 -6.30 35.74
C GLU A 382 17.72 -7.29 34.56
N ILE A 383 17.29 -6.79 33.40
CA ILE A 383 17.40 -7.47 32.11
C ILE A 383 18.02 -6.54 31.07
N THR A 384 18.70 -7.11 30.09
CA THR A 384 19.26 -6.40 28.94
C THR A 384 18.63 -6.97 27.69
N LEU A 385 18.05 -6.11 26.84
CA LEU A 385 17.41 -6.50 25.58
C LEU A 385 18.08 -5.78 24.41
N ARG A 386 18.30 -6.50 23.32
CA ARG A 386 18.80 -5.96 22.05
C ARG A 386 17.62 -5.39 21.26
N LEU A 387 17.72 -4.12 20.83
CA LEU A 387 16.76 -3.47 19.94
C LEU A 387 17.38 -3.35 18.54
N THR A 388 16.97 -4.23 17.64
CA THR A 388 17.45 -4.30 16.26
C THR A 388 16.62 -3.40 15.35
N TYR A 389 17.26 -2.61 14.46
CA TYR A 389 16.58 -1.72 13.54
C TYR A 389 17.40 -1.50 12.25
N GLY A 390 16.70 -1.15 11.14
CA GLY A 390 17.31 -0.78 9.87
C GLY A 390 17.69 0.69 9.83
N THR A 391 18.91 1.01 9.36
CA THR A 391 19.40 2.40 9.24
C THR A 391 19.13 3.02 7.87
N ASP A 392 18.73 2.20 6.90
CA ASP A 392 18.44 2.55 5.51
C ASP A 392 16.92 2.66 5.21
N GLU A 393 16.09 2.69 6.26
CA GLU A 393 14.64 2.86 6.19
C GLU A 393 14.19 4.06 7.03
N SER A 394 13.71 5.13 6.39
CA SER A 394 13.10 6.25 7.14
C SER A 394 11.69 5.84 7.65
N PRO A 395 11.32 6.19 8.90
CA PRO A 395 12.07 6.91 9.94
C PRO A 395 12.65 5.99 11.04
N MET A 396 13.16 4.79 10.70
CA MET A 396 13.52 3.74 11.66
C MET A 396 14.58 4.15 12.70
N ASP A 397 15.57 4.94 12.32
CA ASP A 397 16.61 5.45 13.21
C ASP A 397 16.06 6.40 14.28
N VAL A 398 15.20 7.34 13.87
CA VAL A 398 14.50 8.26 14.78
C VAL A 398 13.59 7.48 15.71
N PHE A 399 12.83 6.54 15.16
CA PHE A 399 11.92 5.68 15.91
C PHE A 399 12.67 4.83 16.94
N ALA A 400 13.74 4.14 16.54
CA ALA A 400 14.55 3.30 17.44
C ALA A 400 15.20 4.13 18.57
N THR A 401 15.71 5.33 18.25
CA THR A 401 16.27 6.25 19.25
C THR A 401 15.21 6.71 20.27
N TYR A 402 14.00 7.01 19.81
CA TYR A 402 12.89 7.34 20.70
C TYR A 402 12.56 6.19 21.66
N LEU A 403 12.48 4.96 21.13
CA LEU A 403 12.24 3.76 21.95
C LEU A 403 13.35 3.52 22.97
N GLN A 404 14.63 3.66 22.58
CA GLN A 404 15.75 3.54 23.50
C GLN A 404 15.60 4.48 24.70
N ASN A 405 15.25 5.74 24.44
CA ASN A 405 15.05 6.72 25.50
C ASN A 405 13.86 6.36 26.40
N ALA A 406 12.75 5.91 25.80
CA ALA A 406 11.57 5.48 26.54
C ALA A 406 11.89 4.32 27.50
N PHE A 407 12.53 3.28 26.99
CA PHE A 407 12.85 2.06 27.75
C PHE A 407 13.96 2.27 28.77
N SER A 408 14.99 3.06 28.46
CA SER A 408 16.06 3.42 29.42
C SER A 408 15.55 4.25 30.60
N SER A 409 14.32 4.75 30.53
CA SER A 409 13.68 5.44 31.64
C SER A 409 13.12 4.50 32.72
N LEU A 410 13.06 3.18 32.44
CA LEU A 410 12.60 2.13 33.35
C LEU A 410 13.80 1.57 34.13
N LYS A 411 13.69 1.51 35.44
CA LYS A 411 14.73 0.91 36.28
C LYS A 411 14.73 -0.61 36.14
N GLY A 412 15.88 -1.22 35.92
CA GLY A 412 15.99 -2.66 35.72
C GLY A 412 15.89 -3.13 34.26
N LEU A 413 15.70 -2.21 33.28
CA LEU A 413 15.74 -2.50 31.87
C LEU A 413 16.91 -1.76 31.20
N LYS A 414 17.77 -2.50 30.52
CA LYS A 414 18.82 -1.96 29.66
C LYS A 414 18.54 -2.28 28.20
N ILE A 415 18.85 -1.36 27.30
CA ILE A 415 18.67 -1.54 25.86
C ILE A 415 20.02 -1.43 25.16
N GLU A 416 20.37 -2.47 24.41
CA GLU A 416 21.50 -2.50 23.50
C GLU A 416 20.99 -2.26 22.06
N MET A 417 21.46 -1.19 21.44
CA MET A 417 21.06 -0.83 20.07
C MET A 417 21.84 -1.67 19.05
N VAL A 418 21.13 -2.35 18.16
CA VAL A 418 21.71 -3.15 17.07
C VAL A 418 21.30 -2.53 15.74
N ALA A 419 22.14 -1.62 15.25
CA ALA A 419 21.94 -0.97 13.96
C ALA A 419 22.39 -1.88 12.80
N THR A 420 21.58 -2.01 11.75
CA THR A 420 21.90 -2.82 10.58
C THR A 420 21.17 -2.28 9.33
N THR A 421 21.27 -2.96 8.18
CA THR A 421 20.46 -2.64 7.00
C THR A 421 19.09 -3.34 7.08
N LYS A 422 18.11 -2.87 6.32
CA LYS A 422 16.80 -3.54 6.18
C LYS A 422 16.95 -5.01 5.81
N GLN A 423 17.78 -5.28 4.79
CA GLN A 423 18.00 -6.63 4.31
C GLN A 423 18.61 -7.54 5.39
N ASP A 424 19.64 -7.08 6.07
CA ASP A 424 20.28 -7.84 7.15
C ASP A 424 19.33 -8.05 8.34
N ARG A 425 18.55 -7.02 8.71
CA ARG A 425 17.53 -7.11 9.75
C ARG A 425 16.52 -8.23 9.47
N ILE A 426 16.00 -8.31 8.25
CA ILE A 426 15.00 -9.32 7.88
C ILE A 426 15.64 -10.69 7.71
N TYR A 427 16.63 -10.82 6.84
CA TYR A 427 17.14 -12.12 6.39
C TYR A 427 18.13 -12.77 7.34
N ASN A 428 18.98 -12.00 8.03
CA ASN A 428 19.99 -12.54 8.90
C ASN A 428 19.63 -12.45 10.39
N LYS A 429 18.86 -11.44 10.80
CA LYS A 429 18.48 -11.28 12.21
C LYS A 429 17.11 -11.91 12.49
N GLN A 430 16.04 -11.40 11.89
CA GLN A 430 14.68 -11.86 12.21
C GLN A 430 14.43 -13.31 11.78
N LYS A 431 14.75 -13.69 10.54
CA LYS A 431 14.56 -15.07 10.05
C LYS A 431 15.35 -16.10 10.86
N ASN A 432 16.52 -15.74 11.37
CA ASN A 432 17.37 -16.63 12.17
C ASN A 432 17.12 -16.54 13.68
N GLY A 433 16.19 -15.70 14.13
CA GLY A 433 15.91 -15.50 15.56
C GLY A 433 17.01 -14.75 16.33
N ASP A 434 17.95 -14.07 15.62
CA ASP A 434 19.04 -13.32 16.23
C ASP A 434 18.63 -11.89 16.58
N PHE A 435 17.61 -11.75 17.38
CA PHE A 435 17.12 -10.49 17.92
C PHE A 435 16.36 -10.74 19.23
N ASP A 436 16.16 -9.72 20.04
CA ASP A 436 15.23 -9.76 21.18
C ASP A 436 13.98 -8.93 20.85
N LEU A 437 14.16 -7.66 20.52
CA LEU A 437 13.17 -6.76 19.98
C LEU A 437 13.62 -6.28 18.60
N SER A 438 12.74 -6.26 17.61
CA SER A 438 13.05 -5.71 16.29
C SER A 438 12.05 -4.64 15.89
N VAL A 439 12.56 -3.44 15.60
CA VAL A 439 11.77 -2.35 15.03
C VAL A 439 11.52 -2.65 13.56
N THR A 440 10.27 -2.73 13.17
CA THR A 440 9.89 -3.13 11.82
C THR A 440 8.57 -2.48 11.40
N ARG A 441 8.14 -2.74 10.18
CA ARG A 441 6.86 -2.29 9.64
C ARG A 441 6.22 -3.37 8.79
N TRP A 442 4.90 -3.27 8.66
CA TRP A 442 4.13 -4.03 7.70
C TRP A 442 3.24 -3.10 6.90
N GLY A 443 3.16 -3.29 5.59
CA GLY A 443 2.19 -2.64 4.71
C GLY A 443 1.17 -3.67 4.26
N PRO A 444 -0.10 -3.30 4.10
CA PRO A 444 -1.13 -4.26 3.71
C PRO A 444 -0.99 -4.64 2.24
N ASP A 445 -1.00 -5.92 1.95
CA ASP A 445 -1.02 -6.43 0.57
C ASP A 445 -2.44 -6.34 -0.02
N TYR A 446 -3.48 -6.41 0.84
CA TYR A 446 -4.89 -6.34 0.47
C TYR A 446 -5.73 -5.71 1.59
N GLY A 447 -6.97 -5.30 1.27
CA GLY A 447 -7.86 -4.52 2.15
C GLY A 447 -8.66 -5.34 3.17
N ASP A 448 -8.13 -6.47 3.62
CA ASP A 448 -8.75 -7.30 4.65
C ASP A 448 -7.87 -7.37 5.91
N PRO A 449 -8.43 -7.35 7.13
CA PRO A 449 -7.67 -7.42 8.38
C PRO A 449 -6.71 -8.61 8.48
N THR A 450 -6.98 -9.68 7.76
CA THR A 450 -6.14 -10.89 7.77
C THR A 450 -4.73 -10.65 7.25
N THR A 451 -4.48 -9.59 6.44
CA THR A 451 -3.10 -9.21 6.04
C THR A 451 -2.20 -8.91 7.25
N TYR A 452 -2.79 -8.52 8.38
CA TYR A 452 -2.11 -8.30 9.66
C TYR A 452 -2.28 -9.46 10.63
N LEU A 453 -3.51 -10.00 10.75
CA LEU A 453 -3.84 -11.01 11.77
C LEU A 453 -3.14 -12.35 11.54
N THR A 454 -2.95 -12.74 10.26
CA THR A 454 -2.23 -13.97 9.92
C THR A 454 -0.78 -13.97 10.37
N MET A 455 -0.16 -12.80 10.60
CA MET A 455 1.19 -12.71 11.15
C MET A 455 1.31 -13.31 12.56
N GLY A 456 0.21 -13.38 13.32
CA GLY A 456 0.15 -14.03 14.65
C GLY A 456 0.03 -15.56 14.61
N ILE A 457 -0.27 -16.16 13.46
CA ILE A 457 -0.41 -17.61 13.30
C ILE A 457 0.93 -18.30 13.53
N SER A 458 0.92 -19.40 14.29
CA SER A 458 2.14 -20.13 14.69
C SER A 458 2.99 -20.60 13.51
N THR A 459 2.36 -20.92 12.38
CA THR A 459 3.00 -21.44 11.14
C THR A 459 3.33 -20.36 10.12
N ASN A 460 2.93 -19.09 10.35
CA ASN A 460 3.16 -18.02 9.39
C ASN A 460 4.66 -17.72 9.22
N GLY A 461 5.14 -17.65 7.98
CA GLY A 461 6.54 -17.39 7.63
C GLY A 461 7.08 -16.04 8.13
N ASN A 462 6.20 -15.05 8.38
CA ASN A 462 6.57 -13.74 8.92
C ASN A 462 6.51 -13.68 10.45
N ASN A 463 6.10 -14.77 11.12
CA ASN A 463 6.16 -14.90 12.58
C ASN A 463 7.60 -15.20 13.04
N TYR A 464 8.50 -14.24 12.83
CA TYR A 464 9.91 -14.38 13.17
C TYR A 464 10.17 -14.53 14.68
N GLY A 465 9.26 -13.97 15.49
CA GLY A 465 9.32 -14.05 16.96
C GLY A 465 8.95 -15.41 17.54
N LYS A 466 8.46 -16.34 16.72
CA LYS A 466 8.02 -17.68 17.11
C LYS A 466 6.95 -17.68 18.21
N TYR A 467 6.05 -16.70 18.13
CA TYR A 467 4.84 -16.70 18.94
C TYR A 467 3.96 -17.91 18.58
N THR A 468 3.35 -18.53 19.57
CA THR A 468 2.41 -19.63 19.38
C THR A 468 1.22 -19.47 20.30
N ASN A 469 0.02 -19.59 19.74
CA ASN A 469 -1.23 -19.60 20.50
C ASN A 469 -2.27 -20.43 19.73
N SER A 470 -2.61 -21.61 20.27
CA SER A 470 -3.52 -22.55 19.60
C SER A 470 -4.96 -22.04 19.50
N GLU A 471 -5.38 -21.12 20.37
CA GLU A 471 -6.69 -20.47 20.29
C GLU A 471 -6.73 -19.51 19.10
N LEU A 472 -5.68 -18.71 18.90
CA LEU A 472 -5.54 -17.84 17.73
C LEU A 472 -5.48 -18.66 16.44
N ASP A 473 -4.65 -19.72 16.40
CA ASP A 473 -4.54 -20.57 15.22
C ASP A 473 -5.91 -21.16 14.83
N ALA A 474 -6.65 -21.73 15.78
CA ALA A 474 -7.98 -22.29 15.55
C ALA A 474 -9.02 -21.22 15.16
N LEU A 475 -8.90 -20.00 15.68
CA LEU A 475 -9.78 -18.89 15.32
C LEU A 475 -9.49 -18.41 13.89
N MET A 476 -8.23 -18.30 13.52
CA MET A 476 -7.85 -17.89 12.15
C MET A 476 -8.22 -18.95 11.10
N ASP A 477 -8.21 -20.24 11.45
CA ASP A 477 -8.77 -21.29 10.60
C ASP A 477 -10.29 -21.12 10.37
N LYS A 478 -11.03 -20.68 11.41
CA LYS A 478 -12.46 -20.34 11.26
C LYS A 478 -12.65 -19.12 10.37
N VAL A 479 -11.90 -18.03 10.61
CA VAL A 479 -11.93 -16.81 9.77
C VAL A 479 -11.74 -17.14 8.30
N ALA A 480 -10.83 -18.06 7.98
CA ALA A 480 -10.55 -18.46 6.61
C ALA A 480 -11.74 -19.20 5.95
N ASN A 481 -12.52 -19.94 6.72
CA ASN A 481 -13.62 -20.79 6.23
C ASN A 481 -15.02 -20.20 6.45
N GLU A 482 -15.15 -19.08 7.21
CA GLU A 482 -16.45 -18.49 7.50
C GLU A 482 -17.05 -17.77 6.29
N SER A 483 -18.28 -18.11 5.97
CA SER A 483 -19.01 -17.53 4.83
C SER A 483 -19.93 -16.37 5.21
N ASP A 484 -20.37 -16.30 6.48
CA ASP A 484 -21.13 -15.16 6.97
C ASP A 484 -20.20 -13.98 7.27
N ALA A 485 -20.34 -12.90 6.51
CA ALA A 485 -19.43 -11.76 6.58
C ALA A 485 -19.41 -11.07 7.95
N ASN A 486 -20.53 -11.04 8.69
CA ASN A 486 -20.61 -10.42 10.01
C ASN A 486 -19.94 -11.30 11.07
N THR A 487 -20.17 -12.61 11.02
CA THR A 487 -19.51 -13.58 11.90
C THR A 487 -18.00 -13.53 11.69
N ARG A 488 -17.53 -13.57 10.43
CA ARG A 488 -16.13 -13.46 10.07
C ARG A 488 -15.50 -12.17 10.58
N TRP A 489 -16.22 -11.05 10.46
CA TRP A 489 -15.75 -9.75 10.94
C TRP A 489 -15.54 -9.75 12.45
N GLN A 490 -16.48 -10.32 13.23
CA GLN A 490 -16.34 -10.43 14.68
C GLN A 490 -15.19 -11.35 15.06
N GLU A 491 -15.02 -12.48 14.37
CA GLU A 491 -13.90 -13.40 14.60
C GLU A 491 -12.54 -12.73 14.36
N MET A 492 -12.42 -11.84 13.37
CA MET A 492 -11.20 -11.05 13.15
C MET A 492 -10.94 -10.06 14.29
N ILE A 493 -11.98 -9.41 14.84
CA ILE A 493 -11.86 -8.55 16.04
C ILE A 493 -11.38 -9.36 17.25
N ASP A 494 -11.92 -10.56 17.43
CA ASP A 494 -11.53 -11.45 18.52
C ASP A 494 -10.10 -11.97 18.35
N ALA A 495 -9.66 -12.23 17.11
CA ALA A 495 -8.28 -12.62 16.79
C ALA A 495 -7.29 -11.50 17.15
N GLU A 496 -7.59 -10.24 16.77
CA GLU A 496 -6.75 -9.12 17.18
C GLU A 496 -6.68 -8.98 18.68
N LYS A 497 -7.81 -9.20 19.37
CA LYS A 497 -7.84 -9.14 20.84
C LYS A 497 -6.86 -10.14 21.46
N ILE A 498 -6.82 -11.39 21.00
CA ILE A 498 -5.87 -12.41 21.48
C ILE A 498 -4.43 -11.93 21.25
N MET A 499 -4.11 -11.46 20.05
CA MET A 499 -2.77 -10.96 19.71
C MET A 499 -2.33 -9.80 20.62
N MET A 500 -3.27 -8.90 20.94
CA MET A 500 -2.97 -7.71 21.74
C MET A 500 -2.95 -7.98 23.24
N ASP A 501 -3.75 -8.90 23.74
CA ASP A 501 -3.69 -9.35 25.13
C ASP A 501 -2.36 -10.05 25.44
N ASP A 502 -1.83 -10.80 24.48
CA ASP A 502 -0.52 -11.46 24.56
C ASP A 502 0.66 -10.55 24.20
N LEU A 503 0.39 -9.41 23.59
CA LEU A 503 1.42 -8.49 23.05
C LEU A 503 2.47 -9.25 22.20
N CYS A 504 2.01 -10.11 21.29
CA CYS A 504 2.89 -10.84 20.38
C CYS A 504 3.62 -9.89 19.42
N TYR A 505 2.99 -8.78 19.09
CA TYR A 505 3.55 -7.59 18.48
C TYR A 505 3.17 -6.37 19.31
N ILE A 506 4.01 -5.34 19.31
CA ILE A 506 3.73 -4.09 20.00
C ILE A 506 3.54 -2.98 18.94
N PRO A 507 2.29 -2.65 18.57
CA PRO A 507 2.01 -1.58 17.61
C PRO A 507 2.41 -0.22 18.18
N VAL A 508 2.99 0.64 17.34
CA VAL A 508 3.48 1.95 17.78
C VAL A 508 2.82 3.09 17.00
N PHE A 509 2.94 3.12 15.69
CA PHE A 509 2.28 4.16 14.91
C PHE A 509 1.88 3.66 13.52
N GLU A 510 0.82 4.26 13.00
CA GLU A 510 0.37 4.17 11.63
C GLU A 510 1.06 5.27 10.84
N LYS A 511 1.76 4.90 9.75
CA LYS A 511 2.49 5.84 8.93
C LYS A 511 1.52 6.75 8.18
N GLY A 512 1.77 8.02 8.28
CA GLY A 512 1.06 9.02 7.52
C GLY A 512 1.99 9.93 6.74
N THR A 513 1.41 10.62 5.76
CA THR A 513 2.07 11.69 5.01
C THR A 513 1.29 12.99 5.19
N ALA A 514 1.98 14.05 5.56
CA ALA A 514 1.44 15.39 5.56
C ALA A 514 1.44 15.94 4.12
N THR A 515 0.33 16.53 3.70
CA THR A 515 0.16 17.02 2.32
C THR A 515 -0.52 18.38 2.30
N LEU A 516 -0.30 19.12 1.22
CA LEU A 516 -1.09 20.27 0.83
C LEU A 516 -2.00 19.88 -0.33
N GLN A 517 -3.29 20.16 -0.20
CA GLN A 517 -4.30 19.82 -1.20
C GLN A 517 -5.14 21.05 -1.52
N ASN A 518 -5.28 21.36 -2.81
CA ASN A 518 -6.11 22.46 -3.26
C ASN A 518 -7.57 22.24 -2.82
N LYS A 519 -8.12 23.17 -2.03
CA LYS A 519 -9.47 23.08 -1.44
C LYS A 519 -10.59 23.03 -2.47
N ASP A 520 -10.36 23.54 -3.67
CA ASP A 520 -11.33 23.59 -4.76
C ASP A 520 -11.40 22.26 -5.51
N VAL A 521 -10.36 21.43 -5.39
CA VAL A 521 -10.34 20.07 -5.94
C VAL A 521 -11.20 19.14 -5.09
N LYS A 522 -12.03 18.34 -5.77
CA LYS A 522 -12.89 17.30 -5.19
C LYS A 522 -12.63 15.96 -5.87
N GLY A 523 -12.96 14.86 -5.19
CA GLY A 523 -13.00 13.53 -5.78
C GLY A 523 -11.65 12.84 -5.96
N LEU A 524 -10.53 13.38 -5.43
CA LEU A 524 -9.32 12.59 -5.24
C LEU A 524 -9.62 11.51 -4.21
N VAL A 525 -9.52 10.23 -4.60
CA VAL A 525 -9.66 9.10 -3.69
C VAL A 525 -8.27 8.68 -3.24
N ILE A 526 -8.10 8.54 -1.94
CA ILE A 526 -6.84 8.15 -1.29
C ILE A 526 -7.12 6.92 -0.46
N ARG A 527 -6.30 5.88 -0.64
CA ARG A 527 -6.44 4.60 0.06
C ARG A 527 -5.14 4.20 0.74
N PRO A 528 -5.22 3.59 1.92
CA PRO A 528 -4.06 3.06 2.62
C PRO A 528 -3.60 1.70 2.09
N VAL A 529 -4.34 1.09 1.15
CA VAL A 529 -4.07 -0.23 0.58
C VAL A 529 -4.30 -0.24 -0.93
N GLY A 530 -3.55 -1.06 -1.63
CA GLY A 530 -3.62 -1.17 -3.08
C GLY A 530 -2.98 0.05 -3.76
N VAL A 531 -3.70 0.67 -4.70
CA VAL A 531 -3.23 1.89 -5.35
C VAL A 531 -3.55 3.10 -4.48
N PRO A 532 -2.55 3.91 -4.08
CA PRO A 532 -2.75 5.01 -3.12
C PRO A 532 -3.69 6.11 -3.63
N TYR A 533 -3.68 6.39 -4.93
CA TYR A 533 -4.43 7.52 -5.51
C TYR A 533 -5.25 7.12 -6.72
N THR A 534 -6.55 7.43 -6.70
CA THR A 534 -7.45 7.30 -7.84
C THR A 534 -7.87 8.68 -8.35
N PHE A 535 -7.53 8.99 -9.59
CA PHE A 535 -7.76 10.30 -10.22
C PHE A 535 -9.05 10.37 -11.04
N GLN A 536 -9.71 9.25 -11.33
CA GLN A 536 -10.91 9.15 -12.19
C GLN A 536 -12.00 10.17 -11.82
N TYR A 537 -12.17 10.45 -10.53
CA TYR A 537 -13.28 11.25 -10.02
C TYR A 537 -12.89 12.69 -9.69
N VAL A 538 -11.65 13.06 -9.96
CA VAL A 538 -11.16 14.41 -9.69
C VAL A 538 -11.92 15.44 -10.52
N SER A 539 -12.26 16.55 -9.87
CA SER A 539 -12.90 17.73 -10.47
C SER A 539 -12.42 19.00 -9.78
N LYS A 540 -12.35 20.10 -10.54
CA LYS A 540 -12.08 21.46 -10.06
C LYS A 540 -13.31 22.34 -10.26
#